data_ef3e8be6aedc58eabff0a84a6c67dcc3
#
_entry.id   ef3e8be6aedc58eabff0a84a6c67dcc3
#
_cell.length_a   1.000
_cell.length_b   1.000
_cell.length_c   1.000
_cell.angle_alpha   90.00
_cell.angle_beta   90.00
_cell.angle_gamma   90.00
#
_symmetry.space_group_name_H-M   'P 1'
#
loop_
_entity.id
_entity.type
_entity.pdbx_description
1 polymer ?
#
loop_
_entity_poly.entity_id
_entity_poly.type
_entity_poly.pdbx_seq_one_letter_code
_entity_poly.pdbx_strand_id
1 'polypeptide(L)'
;MTTAVVFAYHDVGCRCLKVLLDQGIRVPLVITHRDDAAETVWFASVAELARGRSIQTLVPDDPNTPEIAGRIRDLRPDFLFSFYYRLMLKPALLSAPRHGAFNMHGSLLPKYRGRAPVN
;
A
#
# COMPACT_ATOMS: atom_id res chain seq x y z
N MET A 1 1.07 19.03 -4.98
CA MET A 1 1.28 18.10 -3.87
C MET A 1 1.27 16.67 -4.38
N THR A 2 2.21 15.89 -3.98
CA THR A 2 2.29 14.50 -4.41
C THR A 2 1.31 13.65 -3.62
N THR A 3 0.56 12.83 -4.31
CA THR A 3 -0.42 11.95 -3.68
C THR A 3 -0.11 10.49 -3.98
N ALA A 4 -0.36 9.62 -3.04
CA ALA A 4 -0.11 8.19 -3.19
C ALA A 4 -1.19 7.38 -2.52
N VAL A 5 -1.55 6.26 -3.15
CA VAL A 5 -2.37 5.25 -2.50
C VAL A 5 -1.38 4.19 -2.02
N VAL A 6 -1.54 3.73 -0.80
CA VAL A 6 -0.59 2.82 -0.18
C VAL A 6 -1.25 1.51 0.20
N PHE A 7 -0.65 0.41 -0.27
CA PHE A 7 -1.00 -0.93 0.16
C PHE A 7 0.12 -1.31 1.11
N ALA A 8 -0.18 -1.61 2.34
CA ALA A 8 0.88 -1.87 3.31
C ALA A 8 0.44 -2.86 4.38
N TYR A 9 1.40 -3.57 4.92
CA TYR A 9 1.15 -4.49 6.01
C TYR A 9 2.42 -4.64 6.84
N HIS A 10 2.29 -5.12 8.07
CA HIS A 10 3.41 -5.43 8.94
C HIS A 10 4.15 -4.17 9.40
N ASP A 11 5.16 -4.36 10.21
CA ASP A 11 5.94 -3.29 10.79
C ASP A 11 6.66 -2.47 9.72
N VAL A 12 7.17 -3.11 8.71
CA VAL A 12 7.82 -2.42 7.61
C VAL A 12 6.82 -1.53 6.89
N GLY A 13 5.60 -2.02 6.71
CA GLY A 13 4.54 -1.22 6.10
C GLY A 13 4.25 0.04 6.90
N CYS A 14 4.23 -0.07 8.24
CA CYS A 14 4.01 1.08 9.08
C CYS A 14 5.16 2.08 8.96
N ARG A 15 6.39 1.61 8.94
CA ARG A 15 7.53 2.48 8.84
C ARG A 15 7.56 3.21 7.51
N CYS A 16 7.27 2.50 6.44
CA CYS A 16 7.24 3.10 5.11
C CYS A 16 6.12 4.14 4.99
N LEU A 17 4.96 3.84 5.55
CA LEU A 17 3.86 4.79 5.52
C LEU A 17 4.23 6.06 6.30
N LYS A 18 4.87 5.91 7.45
CA LYS A 18 5.29 7.06 8.23
C LYS A 18 6.29 7.93 7.45
N VAL A 19 7.21 7.30 6.75
CA VAL A 19 8.19 8.03 5.97
C VAL A 19 7.50 8.85 4.88
N LEU A 20 6.53 8.27 4.19
CA LEU A 20 5.79 9.01 3.17
C LEU A 20 5.08 10.20 3.77
N LEU A 21 4.43 10.01 4.90
CA LEU A 21 3.70 11.10 5.54
C LEU A 21 4.64 12.19 6.04
N ASP A 22 5.79 11.80 6.57
CA ASP A 22 6.78 12.76 7.06
C ASP A 22 7.40 13.56 5.92
N GLN A 23 7.43 13.00 4.73
CA GLN A 23 7.94 13.70 3.55
C GLN A 23 6.89 14.60 2.89
N GLY A 24 5.73 14.71 3.49
CA GLY A 24 4.69 15.58 2.97
C GLY A 24 3.84 14.97 1.86
N ILE A 25 3.93 13.67 1.65
CA ILE A 25 3.12 13.02 0.64
C ILE A 25 1.73 12.83 1.20
N ARG A 26 0.73 13.21 0.41
CA ARG A 26 -0.64 13.03 0.82
C ARG A 26 -1.07 11.61 0.50
N VAL A 27 -1.60 10.91 1.49
CA VAL A 27 -2.08 9.54 1.33
C VAL A 27 -3.58 9.51 1.60
N PRO A 28 -4.41 9.60 0.57
CA PRO A 28 -5.86 9.62 0.78
C PRO A 28 -6.47 8.25 1.07
N LEU A 29 -5.75 7.19 0.80
CA LEU A 29 -6.29 5.84 0.99
C LEU A 29 -5.17 4.87 1.32
N VAL A 30 -5.40 4.04 2.34
CA VAL A 30 -4.52 2.95 2.70
C VAL A 30 -5.32 1.65 2.59
N ILE A 31 -4.75 0.64 1.99
CA ILE A 31 -5.34 -0.68 1.89
C ILE A 31 -4.39 -1.63 2.60
N THR A 32 -4.91 -2.40 3.52
CA THR A 32 -4.09 -3.29 4.32
C THR A 32 -4.83 -4.60 4.58
N HIS A 33 -4.20 -5.51 5.27
CA HIS A 33 -4.83 -6.75 5.67
C HIS A 33 -5.35 -6.62 7.09
N ARG A 34 -6.30 -7.49 7.45
CA ARG A 34 -6.78 -7.55 8.80
C ARG A 34 -5.62 -8.01 9.66
N ASP A 35 -5.45 -7.41 10.81
CA ASP A 35 -4.39 -7.80 11.72
C ASP A 35 -4.65 -9.22 12.25
N ASP A 36 -3.63 -10.06 12.18
CA ASP A 36 -3.74 -11.41 12.68
C ASP A 36 -3.50 -11.35 14.18
N ALA A 37 -4.40 -11.88 14.96
CA ALA A 37 -4.28 -11.85 16.41
C ALA A 37 -2.98 -12.49 16.89
N ALA A 38 -2.48 -13.47 16.17
CA ALA A 38 -1.24 -14.13 16.57
C ALA A 38 -0.01 -13.28 16.23
N GLU A 39 -0.15 -12.34 15.31
CA GLU A 39 0.97 -11.52 14.88
C GLU A 39 0.98 -10.12 15.47
N THR A 40 -0.15 -9.61 15.88
CA THR A 40 -0.22 -8.23 16.30
C THR A 40 0.59 -7.93 17.55
N VAL A 41 0.99 -8.96 18.27
CA VAL A 41 1.78 -8.78 19.47
C VAL A 41 3.16 -8.28 19.11
N TRP A 42 3.61 -8.59 17.91
CA TRP A 42 4.97 -8.33 17.51
C TRP A 42 5.22 -7.09 16.68
N PHE A 43 4.21 -6.49 16.11
CA PHE A 43 4.45 -5.34 15.25
C PHE A 43 3.23 -4.41 15.23
N ALA A 44 3.47 -3.22 14.79
CA ALA A 44 2.44 -2.21 14.73
C ALA A 44 1.43 -2.50 13.63
N SER A 45 0.21 -2.07 13.82
CA SER A 45 -0.85 -2.25 12.85
C SER A 45 -0.88 -1.08 11.88
N VAL A 46 -0.83 -1.38 10.59
CA VAL A 46 -0.98 -0.37 9.55
C VAL A 46 -2.38 0.24 9.63
N ALA A 47 -3.39 -0.59 9.90
CA ALA A 47 -4.76 -0.09 10.00
C ALA A 47 -4.90 0.91 11.14
N GLU A 48 -4.30 0.62 12.29
CA GLU A 48 -4.37 1.54 13.42
C GLU A 48 -3.61 2.83 13.13
N LEU A 49 -2.47 2.74 12.51
CA LEU A 49 -1.69 3.90 12.16
C LEU A 49 -2.48 4.80 11.20
N ALA A 50 -3.03 4.21 10.17
CA ALA A 50 -3.77 4.98 9.16
C ALA A 50 -5.01 5.64 9.75
N ARG A 51 -5.75 4.90 10.57
CA ARG A 51 -6.93 5.46 11.21
C ARG A 51 -6.58 6.56 12.18
N GLY A 52 -5.48 6.41 12.90
CA GLY A 52 -5.03 7.42 13.83
C GLY A 52 -4.60 8.71 13.14
N ARG A 53 -4.30 8.65 11.84
CA ARG A 53 -3.97 9.82 11.05
C ARG A 53 -5.16 10.27 10.21
N SER A 54 -6.33 9.74 10.47
CA SER A 54 -7.57 10.06 9.76
C SER A 54 -7.49 9.73 8.27
N ILE A 55 -6.76 8.69 7.92
CA ILE A 55 -6.66 8.24 6.55
C ILE A 55 -7.70 7.15 6.32
N GLN A 56 -8.43 7.22 5.22
CA GLN A 56 -9.40 6.20 4.91
C GLN A 56 -8.69 4.86 4.71
N THR A 57 -9.18 3.82 5.35
CA THR A 57 -8.51 2.52 5.38
C THR A 57 -9.46 1.43 4.95
N LEU A 58 -9.03 0.59 4.01
CA LEU A 58 -9.80 -0.54 3.57
C LEU A 58 -9.05 -1.83 3.89
N VAL A 59 -9.80 -2.86 4.25
CA VAL A 59 -9.22 -4.16 4.62
C VAL A 59 -9.95 -5.25 3.83
N PRO A 60 -9.81 -5.27 2.50
CA PRO A 60 -10.55 -6.22 1.68
C PRO A 60 -9.91 -7.60 1.68
N ASP A 61 -10.72 -8.62 1.46
CA ASP A 61 -10.20 -9.97 1.29
C ASP A 61 -9.50 -10.05 -0.06
N ASP A 62 -10.03 -9.39 -1.07
CA ASP A 62 -9.41 -9.33 -2.39
C ASP A 62 -9.38 -7.87 -2.86
N PRO A 63 -8.21 -7.28 -3.02
CA PRO A 63 -8.10 -5.89 -3.46
C PRO A 63 -8.34 -5.73 -4.95
N ASN A 64 -8.28 -6.84 -5.70
CA ASN A 64 -8.37 -6.78 -7.15
C ASN A 64 -9.82 -6.83 -7.64
N THR A 65 -10.62 -5.90 -7.16
CA THR A 65 -12.01 -5.80 -7.59
C THR A 65 -12.20 -4.53 -8.40
N PRO A 66 -13.16 -4.50 -9.30
CA PRO A 66 -13.44 -3.29 -10.06
C PRO A 66 -13.76 -2.09 -9.16
N GLU A 67 -14.38 -2.37 -8.02
CA GLU A 67 -14.76 -1.33 -7.10
C GLU A 67 -13.55 -0.63 -6.51
N ILE A 68 -12.57 -1.38 -6.04
CA ILE A 68 -11.35 -0.82 -5.47
C ILE A 68 -10.54 -0.12 -6.56
N ALA A 69 -10.42 -0.76 -7.73
CA ALA A 69 -9.70 -0.13 -8.83
C ALA A 69 -10.35 1.20 -9.22
N GLY A 70 -11.67 1.25 -9.23
CA GLY A 70 -12.39 2.48 -9.54
C GLY A 70 -12.15 3.55 -8.50
N ARG A 71 -12.12 3.20 -7.23
CA ARG A 71 -11.84 4.16 -6.17
C ARG A 71 -10.46 4.76 -6.30
N ILE A 72 -9.48 3.94 -6.64
CA ILE A 72 -8.12 4.43 -6.80
C ILE A 72 -8.03 5.36 -8.01
N ARG A 73 -8.66 4.97 -9.12
CA ARG A 73 -8.65 5.83 -10.30
C ARG A 73 -9.30 7.17 -10.02
N ASP A 74 -10.38 7.19 -9.25
CA ASP A 74 -11.09 8.41 -8.94
C ASP A 74 -10.26 9.34 -8.07
N LEU A 75 -9.38 8.82 -7.26
CA LEU A 75 -8.50 9.61 -6.43
C LEU A 75 -7.37 10.24 -7.25
N ARG A 76 -7.09 9.70 -8.42
CA ARG A 76 -6.04 10.17 -9.31
C ARG A 76 -4.70 10.32 -8.61
N PRO A 77 -4.22 9.29 -7.94
CA PRO A 77 -2.96 9.40 -7.23
C PRO A 77 -1.77 9.49 -8.20
N ASP A 78 -0.72 10.15 -7.77
CA ASP A 78 0.50 10.20 -8.58
C ASP A 78 1.17 8.83 -8.55
N PHE A 79 1.17 8.20 -7.40
CA PHE A 79 1.84 6.92 -7.22
C PHE A 79 1.01 5.91 -6.47
N LEU A 80 1.33 4.66 -6.64
CA LEU A 80 0.83 3.58 -5.82
C LEU A 80 2.04 2.90 -5.21
N PHE A 81 2.07 2.73 -3.89
CA PHE A 81 3.14 2.00 -3.25
C PHE A 81 2.60 0.76 -2.56
N SER A 82 3.34 -0.32 -2.63
CA SER A 82 2.99 -1.55 -1.94
C SER A 82 4.16 -1.92 -1.04
N PHE A 83 3.91 -1.95 0.29
CA PHE A 83 4.95 -2.25 1.26
C PHE A 83 4.56 -3.49 2.06
N TYR A 84 5.14 -4.60 1.73
CA TYR A 84 4.87 -5.87 2.43
C TYR A 84 3.42 -6.34 2.31
N TYR A 85 2.68 -5.85 1.35
CA TYR A 85 1.32 -6.32 1.16
C TYR A 85 1.38 -7.75 0.61
N ARG A 86 0.57 -8.65 1.17
CA ARG A 86 0.73 -10.06 0.89
C ARG A 86 0.10 -10.55 -0.40
N LEU A 87 -0.82 -9.80 -0.96
CA LEU A 87 -1.52 -10.24 -2.15
C LEU A 87 -0.98 -9.55 -3.38
N MET A 88 -1.07 -10.25 -4.51
CA MET A 88 -0.61 -9.70 -5.76
C MET A 88 -1.55 -8.63 -6.23
N LEU A 89 -1.02 -7.53 -6.72
CA LEU A 89 -1.81 -6.47 -7.30
C LEU A 89 -1.82 -6.65 -8.80
N LYS A 90 -3.00 -6.78 -9.37
CA LYS A 90 -3.14 -7.03 -10.79
C LYS A 90 -3.05 -5.75 -11.61
N PRO A 91 -2.92 -5.87 -12.93
CA PRO A 91 -2.72 -4.70 -13.78
C PRO A 91 -3.73 -3.56 -13.61
N ALA A 92 -4.98 -3.88 -13.31
CA ALA A 92 -5.98 -2.83 -13.14
C ALA A 92 -5.63 -1.90 -11.98
N LEU A 93 -4.98 -2.42 -10.92
CA LEU A 93 -4.55 -1.59 -9.82
C LEU A 93 -3.23 -0.90 -10.16
N LEU A 94 -2.31 -1.64 -10.76
CA LEU A 94 -0.97 -1.13 -11.02
C LEU A 94 -0.96 -0.01 -12.06
N SER A 95 -1.95 0.02 -12.93
CA SER A 95 -2.03 1.04 -13.96
C SER A 95 -2.86 2.25 -13.53
N ALA A 96 -3.46 2.20 -12.36
CA ALA A 96 -4.32 3.28 -11.90
C ALA A 96 -3.59 4.58 -11.57
N PRO A 97 -2.38 4.56 -10.99
CA PRO A 97 -1.71 5.81 -10.66
C PRO A 97 -1.16 6.51 -11.91
N ARG A 98 -0.98 7.82 -11.80
CA ARG A 98 -0.56 8.63 -12.95
C ARG A 98 0.89 8.41 -13.33
N HIS A 99 1.74 8.21 -12.35
CA HIS A 99 3.18 8.13 -12.61
C HIS A 99 3.82 6.77 -12.38
N GLY A 100 3.20 5.91 -11.64
CA GLY A 100 3.74 4.57 -11.50
C GLY A 100 3.41 3.87 -10.20
N ALA A 101 3.63 2.58 -10.19
CA ALA A 101 3.39 1.74 -9.03
C ALA A 101 4.71 1.09 -8.63
N PHE A 102 5.00 1.08 -7.35
CA PHE A 102 6.24 0.53 -6.83
C PHE A 102 5.98 -0.44 -5.70
N ASN A 103 6.74 -1.50 -5.65
CA ASN A 103 6.55 -2.55 -4.66
C ASN A 103 7.82 -2.80 -3.86
N MET A 104 7.65 -2.94 -2.54
CA MET A 104 8.75 -3.34 -1.70
C MET A 104 8.26 -4.49 -0.84
N HIS A 105 8.98 -5.58 -0.81
CA HIS A 105 8.63 -6.63 0.10
C HIS A 105 9.90 -7.22 0.65
N GLY A 106 9.81 -8.01 1.65
CA GLY A 106 10.96 -8.42 2.40
C GLY A 106 12.00 -9.23 1.72
N SER A 107 11.68 -9.78 0.58
CA SER A 107 12.69 -10.60 0.02
C SER A 107 13.63 -9.76 -0.71
N LEU A 108 14.69 -10.30 -1.08
CA LEU A 108 15.64 -9.59 -1.66
C LEU A 108 15.39 -9.08 -2.88
N LEU A 109 15.76 -8.02 -3.02
CA LEU A 109 15.65 -7.41 -4.14
C LEU A 109 16.24 -7.92 -5.29
N PRO A 110 17.28 -8.51 -5.26
CA PRO A 110 17.95 -8.96 -6.41
C PRO A 110 17.08 -9.64 -7.32
N LYS A 111 16.16 -10.38 -6.87
CA LYS A 111 15.39 -11.05 -7.74
C LYS A 111 14.43 -10.23 -8.38
N TYR A 112 14.16 -9.15 -7.95
CA TYR A 112 13.19 -8.44 -8.59
C TYR A 112 13.68 -7.55 -9.48
N ARG A 113 14.86 -7.24 -9.35
CA ARG A 113 15.37 -6.36 -10.08
C ARG A 113 15.08 -6.59 -11.33
N GLY A 114 15.07 -7.41 -11.75
CA GLY A 114 14.84 -7.63 -13.03
C GLY A 114 13.48 -7.67 -13.39
N ARG A 115 12.71 -7.86 -12.74
CA ARG A 115 11.52 -8.09 -13.18
C ARG A 115 10.58 -7.42 -12.64
N ALA A 116 10.29 -7.28 -12.68
CA ALA A 116 9.51 -6.76 -12.22
C ALA A 116 9.22 -5.92 -11.84
N PRO A 117 9.53 -5.64 -11.94
CA PRO A 117 9.45 -4.92 -11.42
C PRO A 117 8.60 -4.51 -11.03
N VAL A 118 8.56 -4.74 -11.26
CA VAL A 118 8.04 -4.58 -10.92
C VAL A 118 7.66 -4.60 -10.56
N ASN A 119 7.84 -4.91 -10.63
CA ASN A 119 7.76 -5.02 -10.30
C ASN A 119 7.78 -4.93 -10.12
#